data_89c1e38bbd873f3e9f61f00653594238
#
_entry.id   89c1e38bbd873f3e9f61f00653594238
#
_cell.length_a   1.000
_cell.length_b   1.000
_cell.length_c   1.000
_cell.angle_alpha   90.00
_cell.angle_beta   90.00
_cell.angle_gamma   90.00
#
_symmetry.space_group_name_H-M   'P 1'
#
loop_
_entity.id
_entity.type
_entity.pdbx_description
1 polymer ?
#
loop_
_entity_poly.entity_id
_entity_poly.type
_entity_poly.pdbx_seq_one_letter_code
_entity_poly.pdbx_strand_id
1 'polypeptide(L)'
;QRLTRHQHVLFRAGRMIALAEGAMVLAKRAARAAKGELPEKADRRLDAAALAAVSRANGREAAFEVAHEALRWAVAADGVPASDLAAFSAAIRLPEISGVQAGLMTDLDLVSDALYGRTPAPRA
;
A
#
# COMPACT_ATOMS: atom_id res chain seq x y z
N GLN A 1 -9.00 7.62 -28.71
CA GLN A 1 -8.85 6.15 -28.69
C GLN A 1 -9.75 5.61 -27.58
N ARG A 2 -10.55 4.57 -27.90
CA ARG A 2 -11.44 3.96 -26.90
C ARG A 2 -10.59 3.07 -25.97
N LEU A 3 -10.55 3.38 -24.68
CA LEU A 3 -9.86 2.60 -23.62
C LEU A 3 -10.18 1.09 -23.68
N THR A 4 -11.38 0.74 -24.13
CA THR A 4 -11.81 -0.67 -24.31
C THR A 4 -10.95 -1.47 -25.29
N ARG A 5 -10.16 -0.83 -26.16
CA ARG A 5 -9.20 -1.50 -27.05
C ARG A 5 -7.87 -1.82 -26.36
N HIS A 6 -7.64 -1.25 -25.17
CA HIS A 6 -6.43 -1.44 -24.38
C HIS A 6 -6.72 -2.21 -23.10
N GLN A 7 -7.21 -3.44 -23.24
CA GLN A 7 -7.60 -4.31 -22.11
C GLN A 7 -6.49 -4.42 -21.06
N HIS A 8 -5.22 -4.48 -21.46
CA HIS A 8 -4.08 -4.52 -20.54
C HIS A 8 -4.01 -3.29 -19.62
N VAL A 9 -4.41 -2.09 -20.10
CA VAL A 9 -4.49 -0.87 -19.27
C VAL A 9 -5.62 -0.99 -18.26
N LEU A 10 -6.78 -1.50 -18.69
CA LEU A 10 -7.92 -1.70 -17.81
C LEU A 10 -7.63 -2.70 -16.69
N PHE A 11 -6.97 -3.82 -16.99
CA PHE A 11 -6.56 -4.79 -15.97
C PHE A 11 -5.58 -4.19 -14.96
N ARG A 12 -4.61 -3.42 -15.41
CA ARG A 12 -3.66 -2.74 -14.51
C ARG A 12 -4.33 -1.66 -13.67
N ALA A 13 -5.24 -0.86 -14.25
CA ALA A 13 -6.05 0.10 -13.52
C ALA A 13 -6.92 -0.59 -12.45
N GLY A 14 -7.57 -1.69 -12.80
CA GLY A 14 -8.34 -2.50 -11.84
C GLY A 14 -7.48 -3.01 -10.68
N ARG A 15 -6.26 -3.46 -10.96
CA ARG A 15 -5.30 -3.87 -9.90
C ARG A 15 -4.93 -2.71 -8.98
N MET A 16 -4.64 -1.52 -9.53
CA MET A 16 -4.30 -0.35 -8.72
C MET A 16 -5.47 0.07 -7.81
N ILE A 17 -6.69 0.03 -8.32
CA ILE A 17 -7.90 0.31 -7.53
C ILE A 17 -8.02 -0.71 -6.40
N ALA A 18 -7.88 -2.00 -6.68
CA ALA A 18 -7.97 -3.06 -5.68
C ALA A 18 -6.91 -2.91 -4.58
N LEU A 19 -5.67 -2.54 -4.94
CA LEU A 19 -4.60 -2.28 -3.96
C LEU A 19 -4.95 -1.08 -3.06
N ALA A 20 -5.43 0.02 -3.63
CA ALA A 20 -5.79 1.22 -2.88
C ALA A 20 -6.99 0.94 -1.93
N GLU A 21 -8.02 0.26 -2.42
CA GLU A 21 -9.17 -0.13 -1.60
C GLU A 21 -8.80 -1.12 -0.50
N GLY A 22 -7.97 -2.12 -0.81
CA GLY A 22 -7.46 -3.07 0.18
C GLY A 22 -6.69 -2.39 1.30
N ALA A 23 -5.81 -1.44 0.97
CA ALA A 23 -5.08 -0.65 1.94
C ALA A 23 -6.01 0.19 2.83
N MET A 24 -7.04 0.82 2.24
CA MET A 24 -8.03 1.59 2.98
C MET A 24 -8.86 0.71 3.93
N VAL A 25 -9.29 -0.46 3.49
CA VAL A 25 -10.07 -1.40 4.32
C VAL A 25 -9.23 -1.89 5.50
N LEU A 26 -7.96 -2.24 5.28
CA LEU A 26 -7.05 -2.65 6.33
C LEU A 26 -6.77 -1.52 7.33
N ALA A 27 -6.60 -0.28 6.85
CA ALA A 27 -6.40 0.88 7.72
C ALA A 27 -7.62 1.13 8.63
N LYS A 28 -8.83 1.07 8.07
CA LYS A 28 -10.08 1.18 8.84
C LYS A 28 -10.20 0.07 9.88
N ARG A 29 -9.86 -1.17 9.50
CA ARG A 29 -9.90 -2.31 10.43
C ARG A 29 -8.89 -2.15 11.56
N ALA A 30 -7.65 -1.75 11.26
CA ALA A 30 -6.62 -1.50 12.26
C ALA A 30 -7.01 -0.37 13.24
N ALA A 31 -7.57 0.72 12.71
CA ALA A 31 -8.06 1.83 13.54
C ALA A 31 -9.19 1.39 14.49
N ARG A 32 -10.14 0.57 14.01
CA ARG A 32 -11.21 0.01 14.86
C ARG A 32 -10.66 -0.96 15.91
N ALA A 33 -9.68 -1.79 15.54
CA ALA A 33 -9.03 -2.69 16.49
C ALA A 33 -8.34 -1.92 17.62
N ALA A 34 -7.63 -0.83 17.29
CA ALA A 34 -6.96 0.02 18.27
C ALA A 34 -7.93 0.68 19.26
N LYS A 35 -9.19 0.91 18.85
CA LYS A 35 -10.26 1.46 19.68
C LYS A 35 -11.08 0.38 20.42
N GLY A 36 -10.83 -0.90 20.19
CA GLY A 36 -11.67 -1.98 20.70
C GLY A 36 -13.04 -2.10 20.04
N GLU A 37 -13.22 -1.49 18.86
CA GLU A 37 -14.50 -1.38 18.14
C GLU A 37 -14.70 -2.47 17.08
N LEU A 38 -13.92 -3.55 17.11
CA LEU A 38 -14.13 -4.66 16.18
C LEU A 38 -15.45 -5.39 16.50
N PRO A 39 -16.22 -5.77 15.46
CA PRO A 39 -17.42 -6.59 15.66
C PRO A 39 -17.10 -7.87 16.43
N GLU A 40 -18.09 -8.38 17.18
CA GLU A 40 -17.96 -9.61 17.98
C GLU A 40 -17.49 -10.82 17.13
N LYS A 41 -18.01 -10.93 15.90
CA LYS A 41 -17.67 -12.00 14.93
C LYS A 41 -16.39 -11.76 14.16
N ALA A 42 -15.63 -10.66 14.43
CA ALA A 42 -14.39 -10.39 13.73
C ALA A 42 -13.33 -11.43 14.10
N ASP A 43 -12.53 -11.81 13.10
CA ASP A 43 -11.33 -12.61 13.31
C ASP A 43 -10.35 -11.84 14.22
N ARG A 44 -9.94 -12.46 15.31
CA ARG A 44 -9.07 -11.88 16.35
C ARG A 44 -7.72 -12.59 16.47
N ARG A 45 -7.31 -13.37 15.44
CA ARG A 45 -6.01 -14.03 15.45
C ARG A 45 -4.83 -13.05 15.51
N LEU A 46 -5.02 -11.84 14.99
CA LEU A 46 -4.06 -10.76 15.11
C LEU A 46 -4.59 -9.72 16.11
N ASP A 47 -3.76 -9.32 17.04
CA ASP A 47 -4.05 -8.22 17.95
C ASP A 47 -4.03 -6.85 17.26
N ALA A 48 -4.33 -5.79 18.00
CA ALA A 48 -4.37 -4.44 17.43
C ALA A 48 -3.00 -3.97 16.92
N ALA A 49 -1.91 -4.37 17.58
CA ALA A 49 -0.56 -3.99 17.17
C ALA A 49 -0.15 -4.68 15.86
N ALA A 50 -0.41 -5.99 15.76
CA ALA A 50 -0.17 -6.75 14.53
C ALA A 50 -1.04 -6.26 13.37
N LEU A 51 -2.32 -5.97 13.60
CA LEU A 51 -3.19 -5.38 12.57
C LEU A 51 -2.71 -4.02 12.11
N ALA A 52 -2.18 -3.19 13.02
CA ALA A 52 -1.59 -1.90 12.66
C ALA A 52 -0.32 -2.09 11.79
N ALA A 53 0.54 -3.06 12.13
CA ALA A 53 1.72 -3.39 11.34
C ALA A 53 1.35 -3.90 9.94
N VAL A 54 0.40 -4.83 9.82
CA VAL A 54 -0.15 -5.30 8.53
C VAL A 54 -0.68 -4.14 7.70
N SER A 55 -1.45 -3.25 8.33
CA SER A 55 -2.02 -2.09 7.64
C SER A 55 -0.94 -1.15 7.11
N ARG A 56 0.10 -0.87 7.92
CA ARG A 56 1.21 0.00 7.48
C ARG A 56 2.03 -0.64 6.37
N ALA A 57 2.38 -1.91 6.49
CA ALA A 57 3.12 -2.64 5.46
C ALA A 57 2.35 -2.64 4.14
N ASN A 58 1.08 -3.06 4.15
CA ASN A 58 0.22 -3.08 2.97
C ASN A 58 0.03 -1.67 2.37
N GLY A 59 -0.17 -0.65 3.19
CA GLY A 59 -0.31 0.74 2.73
C GLY A 59 0.95 1.26 2.03
N ARG A 60 2.14 0.94 2.54
CA ARG A 60 3.41 1.28 1.91
C ARG A 60 3.58 0.59 0.56
N GLU A 61 3.35 -0.72 0.51
CA GLU A 61 3.46 -1.51 -0.72
C GLU A 61 2.45 -1.04 -1.77
N ALA A 62 1.18 -0.84 -1.39
CA ALA A 62 0.15 -0.35 -2.28
C ALA A 62 0.48 1.03 -2.85
N ALA A 63 0.91 1.97 -2.01
CA ALA A 63 1.28 3.32 -2.44
C ALA A 63 2.46 3.28 -3.42
N PHE A 64 3.48 2.50 -3.12
CA PHE A 64 4.66 2.34 -3.97
C PHE A 64 4.29 1.73 -5.33
N GLU A 65 3.54 0.64 -5.34
CA GLU A 65 3.14 -0.04 -6.56
C GLU A 65 2.24 0.84 -7.44
N VAL A 66 1.23 1.50 -6.86
CA VAL A 66 0.33 2.40 -7.60
C VAL A 66 1.09 3.58 -8.20
N ALA A 67 1.99 4.22 -7.45
CA ALA A 67 2.76 5.35 -7.93
C ALA A 67 3.71 4.96 -9.08
N HIS A 68 4.40 3.83 -8.94
CA HIS A 68 5.33 3.37 -9.98
C HIS A 68 4.62 2.87 -11.24
N GLU A 69 3.48 2.21 -11.12
CA GLU A 69 2.67 1.84 -12.28
C GLU A 69 2.13 3.09 -13.01
N ALA A 70 1.68 4.10 -12.27
CA ALA A 70 1.23 5.36 -12.87
C ALA A 70 2.36 6.07 -13.63
N LEU A 71 3.56 6.14 -13.03
CA LEU A 71 4.74 6.71 -13.68
C LEU A 71 5.14 5.90 -14.91
N ARG A 72 5.14 4.57 -14.82
CA ARG A 72 5.43 3.68 -15.95
C ARG A 72 4.52 3.97 -17.15
N TRP A 73 3.22 4.19 -16.91
CA TRP A 73 2.29 4.51 -18.00
C TRP A 73 2.54 5.89 -18.58
N ALA A 74 2.85 6.88 -17.72
CA ALA A 74 3.21 8.20 -18.19
C ALA A 74 4.46 8.18 -19.06
N VAL A 75 5.48 7.41 -18.67
CA VAL A 75 6.71 7.23 -19.46
C VAL A 75 6.47 6.46 -20.76
N ALA A 76 5.60 5.43 -20.71
CA ALA A 76 5.29 4.60 -21.87
C ALA A 76 4.34 5.28 -22.89
N ALA A 77 3.75 6.39 -22.53
CA ALA A 77 2.93 7.19 -23.45
C ALA A 77 3.82 7.98 -24.40
N ASP A 78 3.64 7.78 -25.70
CA ASP A 78 4.42 8.47 -26.72
C ASP A 78 4.19 9.99 -26.65
N GLY A 79 5.28 10.76 -26.76
CA GLY A 79 5.24 12.21 -26.89
C GLY A 79 5.07 12.99 -25.58
N VAL A 80 5.23 12.37 -24.42
CA VAL A 80 5.23 13.08 -23.14
C VAL A 80 6.60 13.73 -22.90
N PRO A 81 6.68 15.07 -22.77
CA PRO A 81 7.94 15.77 -22.51
C PRO A 81 8.55 15.39 -21.16
N ALA A 82 9.87 15.43 -21.04
CA ALA A 82 10.57 15.15 -19.77
C ALA A 82 10.15 16.10 -18.62
N SER A 83 9.84 17.37 -18.95
CA SER A 83 9.30 18.34 -17.98
C SER A 83 7.97 17.90 -17.38
N ASP A 84 7.11 17.31 -18.20
CA ASP A 84 5.78 16.85 -17.77
C ASP A 84 5.90 15.58 -16.92
N LEU A 85 6.86 14.70 -17.23
CA LEU A 85 7.18 13.54 -16.40
C LEU A 85 7.71 13.96 -15.03
N ALA A 86 8.56 15.00 -14.97
CA ALA A 86 9.05 15.54 -13.70
C ALA A 86 7.90 16.16 -12.88
N ALA A 87 7.05 16.95 -13.51
CA ALA A 87 5.87 17.53 -12.88
C ALA A 87 4.89 16.45 -12.39
N PHE A 88 4.67 15.41 -13.17
CA PHE A 88 3.84 14.27 -12.79
C PHE A 88 4.42 13.52 -11.58
N SER A 89 5.73 13.24 -11.60
CA SER A 89 6.42 12.58 -10.48
C SER A 89 6.29 13.37 -9.17
N ALA A 90 6.39 14.71 -9.25
CA ALA A 90 6.16 15.58 -8.12
C ALA A 90 4.69 15.58 -7.67
N ALA A 91 3.74 15.63 -8.61
CA ALA A 91 2.32 15.64 -8.31
C ALA A 91 1.84 14.37 -7.60
N ILE A 92 2.36 13.20 -7.96
CA ILE A 92 2.09 11.94 -7.26
C ILE A 92 2.90 11.75 -5.97
N ARG A 93 3.75 12.73 -5.61
CA ARG A 93 4.58 12.74 -4.41
C ARG A 93 5.50 11.51 -4.33
N LEU A 94 6.11 11.13 -5.44
CA LEU A 94 6.95 9.93 -5.51
C LEU A 94 8.11 9.91 -4.50
N PRO A 95 8.82 11.03 -4.23
CA PRO A 95 9.87 11.07 -3.20
C PRO A 95 9.35 10.74 -1.79
N GLU A 96 8.18 11.25 -1.41
CA GLU A 96 7.56 10.99 -0.11
C GLU A 96 7.09 9.52 -0.02
N ILE A 97 6.49 8.98 -1.11
CA ILE A 97 6.09 7.57 -1.18
C ILE A 97 7.32 6.66 -1.04
N SER A 98 8.44 7.04 -1.64
CA SER A 98 9.70 6.31 -1.49
C SER A 98 10.23 6.43 -0.05
N GLY A 99 10.16 7.61 0.56
CA GLY A 99 10.61 7.86 1.93
C GLY A 99 9.83 7.07 2.98
N VAL A 100 8.51 6.91 2.81
CA VAL A 100 7.68 6.16 3.78
C VAL A 100 7.91 4.66 3.73
N GLN A 101 8.71 4.13 2.79
CA GLN A 101 9.14 2.73 2.83
C GLN A 101 10.05 2.43 4.03
N ALA A 102 10.66 3.44 4.63
CA ALA A 102 11.40 3.30 5.87
C ALA A 102 10.51 2.66 6.96
N GLY A 103 11.00 1.60 7.58
CA GLY A 103 10.25 0.83 8.58
C GLY A 103 9.38 -0.31 8.03
N LEU A 104 9.34 -0.55 6.72
CA LEU A 104 8.63 -1.68 6.14
C LEU A 104 9.11 -3.01 6.73
N MET A 105 10.43 -3.22 6.80
CA MET A 105 10.99 -4.46 7.37
C MET A 105 10.60 -4.65 8.83
N THR A 106 10.61 -3.57 9.63
CA THR A 106 10.16 -3.62 11.03
C THR A 106 8.71 -4.05 11.16
N ASP A 107 7.83 -3.55 10.29
CA ASP A 107 6.42 -3.95 10.30
C ASP A 107 6.24 -5.40 9.84
N LEU A 108 7.00 -5.86 8.84
CA LEU A 108 6.97 -7.26 8.39
C LEU A 108 7.48 -8.22 9.47
N ASP A 109 8.53 -7.84 10.22
CA ASP A 109 9.02 -8.61 11.36
C ASP A 109 7.94 -8.73 12.46
N LEU A 110 7.26 -7.63 12.80
CA LEU A 110 6.15 -7.65 13.75
C LEU A 110 5.01 -8.57 13.31
N VAL A 111 4.66 -8.53 12.03
CA VAL A 111 3.63 -9.43 11.46
C VAL A 111 4.09 -10.88 11.53
N SER A 112 5.34 -11.14 11.17
CA SER A 112 5.93 -12.49 11.25
C SER A 112 5.93 -13.03 12.68
N ASP A 113 6.36 -12.22 13.66
CA ASP A 113 6.37 -12.60 15.07
C ASP A 113 4.96 -12.93 15.57
N ALA A 114 3.97 -12.09 15.22
CA ALA A 114 2.58 -12.33 15.58
C ALA A 114 2.03 -13.64 14.98
N LEU A 115 2.34 -13.91 13.71
CA LEU A 115 1.89 -15.12 13.00
C LEU A 115 2.50 -16.41 13.56
N TYR A 116 3.77 -16.35 13.98
CA TYR A 116 4.50 -17.50 14.51
C TYR A 116 4.48 -17.58 16.04
N GLY A 117 3.76 -16.68 16.74
CA GLY A 117 3.69 -16.66 18.19
C GLY A 117 5.03 -16.37 18.86
N ARG A 118 5.92 -15.62 18.19
CA ARG A 118 7.22 -15.26 18.75
C ARG A 118 7.09 -14.00 19.60
N THR A 119 7.86 -13.96 20.70
CA THR A 119 8.02 -12.70 21.45
C THR A 119 8.90 -11.75 20.63
N PRO A 120 8.45 -10.50 20.36
CA PRO A 120 9.29 -9.54 19.63
C PRO A 120 10.65 -9.39 20.30
N ALA A 121 11.73 -9.41 19.52
CA ALA A 121 13.06 -9.15 20.04
C ALA A 121 13.13 -7.73 20.64
N PRO A 122 13.83 -7.53 21.77
CA PRO A 122 14.03 -6.19 22.31
C PRO A 122 14.73 -5.33 21.25
N ARG A 123 14.16 -4.15 20.98
CA ARG A 123 14.73 -3.21 20.03
C ARG A 123 15.99 -2.60 20.65
N ALA A 124 17.12 -2.72 19.95
CA ALA A 124 18.35 -2.04 20.30
C ALA A 124 18.24 -0.52 20.06
#